data_6f012ae535fe627a7f647885db3b5227
#
_entry.id   6f012ae535fe627a7f647885db3b5227
#
_cell.length_a   1.000
_cell.length_b   1.000
_cell.length_c   1.000
_cell.angle_alpha   90.00
_cell.angle_beta   90.00
_cell.angle_gamma   90.00
#
_symmetry.space_group_name_H-M   'P 1'
#
loop_
_entity.id
_entity.type
_entity.pdbx_description
1 polymer ?
#
loop_
_entity_poly.entity_id
_entity_poly.type
_entity_poly.pdbx_seq_one_letter_code
_entity_poly.pdbx_strand_id
1 'polypeptide(L)'
;MKGILLKKENGRGIILTRDGAFCKGLIEKGATLGEEAVVNPPVRKVLPFWLVAAVLLIAAGALAVYRMIMLDSWSYVALDIEPSVELSLDKQLIITDLRGFNEQGKRLVAALQELQGKPLATGLEDLLEKALAAGYLREGEDTTVMVTGASKYKDERINAEALARMVAENFRVQRGKAEIVAVCTDTGIRKKAVKANLSTGRYLLQQELRRRGLTVASGILREEPLERFEQEHKVALSALVGNKGSVLIRTKDFSLERQSPPAFFAAPVPAPEDK
;
A
#
# COMPACT_ATOMS: atom_id res chain seq x y z
N MET A 1 29.22 -54.62 -0.88
CA MET A 1 29.04 -55.64 0.15
C MET A 1 29.11 -57.02 -0.51
N LYS A 2 29.77 -58.01 0.11
CA LYS A 2 29.93 -59.38 -0.42
C LYS A 2 29.01 -60.33 0.34
N GLY A 3 28.37 -61.26 -0.37
CA GLY A 3 27.52 -62.32 0.23
C GLY A 3 26.98 -63.26 -0.80
N ILE A 4 26.24 -64.27 -0.36
CA ILE A 4 25.63 -65.31 -1.23
C ILE A 4 24.38 -64.71 -1.88
N LEU A 5 24.28 -64.74 -3.21
CA LEU A 5 23.14 -64.23 -3.97
C LEU A 5 21.93 -65.13 -3.82
N LEU A 6 20.89 -64.63 -3.12
CA LEU A 6 19.68 -65.42 -2.85
C LEU A 6 18.58 -65.13 -3.89
N LYS A 7 18.48 -63.95 -4.42
CA LYS A 7 17.47 -63.58 -5.43
C LYS A 7 18.04 -62.56 -6.42
N LYS A 8 17.69 -62.71 -7.70
CA LYS A 8 18.07 -61.80 -8.78
C LYS A 8 16.84 -61.41 -9.59
N GLU A 9 16.65 -60.11 -9.78
CA GLU A 9 15.51 -59.58 -10.54
C GLU A 9 15.87 -58.21 -11.13
N ASN A 10 15.74 -58.04 -12.45
CA ASN A 10 15.99 -56.77 -13.16
C ASN A 10 17.32 -56.08 -12.82
N GLY A 11 18.44 -56.84 -12.75
CA GLY A 11 19.77 -56.28 -12.44
C GLY A 11 20.00 -55.92 -10.98
N ARG A 12 19.02 -56.22 -10.12
CA ARG A 12 19.15 -56.10 -8.66
C ARG A 12 19.17 -57.45 -8.03
N GLY A 13 19.92 -57.60 -6.95
CA GLY A 13 19.98 -58.85 -6.19
C GLY A 13 19.84 -58.62 -4.69
N ILE A 14 19.44 -59.69 -4.00
CA ILE A 14 19.47 -59.77 -2.54
C ILE A 14 20.56 -60.76 -2.20
N ILE A 15 21.55 -60.29 -1.43
CA ILE A 15 22.62 -61.18 -0.90
C ILE A 15 22.44 -61.34 0.61
N LEU A 16 22.86 -62.55 1.09
CA LEU A 16 23.04 -62.77 2.50
C LEU A 16 24.52 -62.55 2.82
N THR A 17 24.83 -61.66 3.68
CA THR A 17 26.19 -61.33 4.14
C THR A 17 26.63 -62.33 5.20
N ARG A 18 27.95 -62.41 5.50
CA ARG A 18 28.51 -63.40 6.50
C ARG A 18 28.01 -63.15 7.92
N ASP A 19 27.60 -61.99 8.23
CA ASP A 19 26.97 -61.53 9.49
C ASP A 19 25.45 -61.76 9.55
N GLY A 20 24.89 -62.45 8.54
CA GLY A 20 23.48 -62.80 8.52
C GLY A 20 22.53 -61.70 8.05
N ALA A 21 23.05 -60.59 7.57
CA ALA A 21 22.20 -59.49 7.10
C ALA A 21 21.81 -59.67 5.62
N PHE A 22 20.57 -59.23 5.27
CA PHE A 22 20.09 -59.19 3.90
C PHE A 22 20.38 -57.82 3.30
N CYS A 23 21.18 -57.77 2.23
CA CYS A 23 21.48 -56.55 1.50
C CYS A 23 20.91 -56.59 0.09
N LYS A 24 20.19 -55.53 -0.30
CA LYS A 24 19.61 -55.36 -1.64
C LYS A 24 20.36 -54.28 -2.38
N GLY A 25 20.74 -54.51 -3.62
CA GLY A 25 21.38 -53.49 -4.46
C GLY A 25 21.59 -53.98 -5.89
N LEU A 26 22.39 -53.22 -6.65
CA LEU A 26 22.76 -53.56 -8.02
C LEU A 26 23.83 -54.67 -7.98
N ILE A 27 23.67 -55.69 -8.84
CA ILE A 27 24.61 -56.82 -8.99
C ILE A 27 25.34 -56.77 -10.33
N GLU A 28 26.55 -57.30 -10.38
CA GLU A 28 27.31 -57.40 -11.62
C GLU A 28 26.64 -58.35 -12.62
N LYS A 29 26.80 -58.02 -13.93
CA LYS A 29 26.32 -58.87 -15.02
C LYS A 29 27.09 -60.20 -14.99
N GLY A 30 26.41 -61.30 -14.74
CA GLY A 30 27.00 -62.65 -14.71
C GLY A 30 26.86 -63.33 -13.36
N ALA A 31 26.46 -62.63 -12.28
CA ALA A 31 26.27 -63.32 -10.99
C ALA A 31 25.15 -64.39 -11.06
N THR A 32 25.43 -65.59 -10.55
CA THR A 32 24.51 -66.68 -10.47
C THR A 32 23.94 -66.89 -9.07
N LEU A 33 22.72 -67.41 -8.98
CA LEU A 33 22.07 -67.70 -7.69
C LEU A 33 22.83 -68.74 -6.92
N GLY A 34 23.06 -68.49 -5.63
CA GLY A 34 23.79 -69.37 -4.74
C GLY A 34 25.32 -69.18 -4.71
N GLU A 35 25.86 -68.31 -5.60
CA GLU A 35 27.31 -68.01 -5.61
C GLU A 35 27.57 -66.66 -4.84
N GLU A 36 28.85 -66.50 -4.52
CA GLU A 36 29.28 -65.23 -3.83
C GLU A 36 29.23 -64.04 -4.82
N ALA A 37 28.41 -63.04 -4.53
CA ALA A 37 28.23 -61.84 -5.36
C ALA A 37 28.50 -60.62 -4.58
N VAL A 38 28.91 -59.54 -5.30
CA VAL A 38 29.07 -58.22 -4.76
C VAL A 38 27.84 -57.40 -5.10
N VAL A 39 27.21 -56.82 -4.08
CA VAL A 39 26.08 -55.89 -4.23
C VAL A 39 26.52 -54.49 -3.86
N ASN A 40 26.26 -53.55 -4.76
CA ASN A 40 26.41 -52.12 -4.48
C ASN A 40 25.07 -51.57 -3.97
N PRO A 41 25.01 -51.10 -2.71
CA PRO A 41 23.77 -50.49 -2.21
C PRO A 41 23.42 -49.26 -3.03
N PRO A 42 22.12 -48.96 -3.22
CA PRO A 42 21.72 -47.79 -3.94
C PRO A 42 22.22 -46.54 -3.20
N VAL A 43 23.05 -45.75 -3.85
CA VAL A 43 23.49 -44.46 -3.30
C VAL A 43 22.28 -43.54 -3.26
N ARG A 44 21.74 -43.30 -2.09
CA ARG A 44 20.75 -42.25 -1.92
C ARG A 44 21.44 -40.92 -2.19
N LYS A 45 21.16 -40.32 -3.35
CA LYS A 45 21.55 -38.93 -3.62
C LYS A 45 20.73 -38.03 -2.71
N VAL A 46 21.24 -37.76 -1.53
CA VAL A 46 20.69 -36.72 -0.65
C VAL A 46 21.09 -35.40 -1.25
N LEU A 47 20.13 -34.57 -1.61
CA LEU A 47 20.43 -33.19 -2.04
C LEU A 47 21.28 -32.50 -0.94
N PRO A 48 22.45 -31.98 -1.28
CA PRO A 48 23.29 -31.37 -0.28
C PRO A 48 22.56 -30.16 0.35
N PHE A 49 22.60 -30.09 1.65
CA PHE A 49 21.93 -29.05 2.47
C PHE A 49 22.16 -27.62 1.96
N TRP A 50 23.36 -27.32 1.47
CA TRP A 50 23.68 -25.99 0.93
C TRP A 50 22.86 -25.62 -0.32
N LEU A 51 22.47 -26.59 -1.16
CA LEU A 51 21.58 -26.33 -2.31
C LEU A 51 20.18 -25.93 -1.84
N VAL A 52 19.64 -26.61 -0.82
CA VAL A 52 18.34 -26.26 -0.25
C VAL A 52 18.39 -24.85 0.37
N ALA A 53 19.45 -24.56 1.12
CA ALA A 53 19.67 -23.22 1.68
C ALA A 53 19.79 -22.13 0.60
N ALA A 54 20.51 -22.41 -0.50
CA ALA A 54 20.65 -21.46 -1.61
C ALA A 54 19.30 -21.18 -2.29
N VAL A 55 18.48 -22.20 -2.53
CA VAL A 55 17.13 -22.03 -3.12
C VAL A 55 16.23 -21.20 -2.19
N LEU A 56 16.27 -21.43 -0.88
CA LEU A 56 15.49 -20.66 0.08
C LEU A 56 15.94 -19.19 0.14
N LEU A 57 17.23 -18.92 0.08
CA LEU A 57 17.76 -17.55 0.03
C LEU A 57 17.35 -16.83 -1.26
N ILE A 58 17.42 -17.51 -2.40
CA ILE A 58 16.97 -16.94 -3.68
C ILE A 58 15.45 -16.65 -3.63
N ALA A 59 14.67 -17.58 -3.12
CA ALA A 59 13.21 -17.39 -2.98
C ALA A 59 12.87 -16.25 -2.03
N ALA A 60 13.55 -16.13 -0.89
CA ALA A 60 13.38 -15.02 0.04
C ALA A 60 13.78 -13.67 -0.59
N GLY A 61 14.89 -13.63 -1.32
CA GLY A 61 15.35 -12.45 -2.06
C GLY A 61 14.35 -12.04 -3.16
N ALA A 62 13.87 -13.00 -3.95
CA ALA A 62 12.86 -12.76 -4.98
C ALA A 62 11.55 -12.24 -4.37
N LEU A 63 11.11 -12.79 -3.23
CA LEU A 63 9.92 -12.33 -2.51
C LEU A 63 10.12 -10.91 -1.97
N ALA A 64 11.30 -10.58 -1.44
CA ALA A 64 11.63 -9.24 -0.96
C ALA A 64 11.60 -8.21 -2.10
N VAL A 65 12.22 -8.53 -3.25
CA VAL A 65 12.21 -7.70 -4.45
C VAL A 65 10.79 -7.55 -5.01
N TYR A 66 10.02 -8.64 -5.08
CA TYR A 66 8.62 -8.62 -5.51
C TYR A 66 7.79 -7.70 -4.60
N ARG A 67 7.93 -7.82 -3.27
CA ARG A 67 7.28 -6.94 -2.29
C ARG A 67 7.68 -5.48 -2.51
N MET A 68 8.96 -5.20 -2.72
CA MET A 68 9.47 -3.84 -2.95
C MET A 68 8.89 -3.21 -4.23
N ILE A 69 8.74 -3.98 -5.30
CA ILE A 69 8.20 -3.50 -6.59
C ILE A 69 6.68 -3.34 -6.52
N MET A 70 5.97 -4.29 -5.88
CA MET A 70 4.50 -4.29 -5.83
C MET A 70 3.93 -3.33 -4.78
N LEU A 71 4.71 -2.99 -3.75
CA LEU A 71 4.34 -2.00 -2.72
C LEU A 71 4.78 -0.57 -3.07
N ASP A 72 5.38 -0.32 -4.25
CA ASP A 72 5.68 1.04 -4.70
C ASP A 72 4.35 1.73 -5.04
N SER A 73 3.88 2.54 -4.10
CA SER A 73 2.63 3.27 -4.25
C SER A 73 2.72 4.18 -5.47
N TRP A 74 1.70 4.08 -6.33
CA TRP A 74 1.63 4.82 -7.61
C TRP A 74 1.28 6.29 -7.38
N SER A 75 0.44 6.53 -6.39
CA SER A 75 -0.03 7.85 -6.02
C SER A 75 -0.36 7.93 -4.52
N TYR A 76 -0.55 9.14 -4.05
CA TYR A 76 -0.81 9.46 -2.65
C TYR A 76 -1.86 10.53 -2.59
N VAL A 77 -2.80 10.41 -1.66
CA VAL A 77 -3.80 11.43 -1.37
C VAL A 77 -3.70 11.78 0.10
N ALA A 78 -3.31 13.01 0.40
CA ALA A 78 -3.31 13.53 1.76
C ALA A 78 -4.57 14.35 2.00
N LEU A 79 -5.22 14.13 3.13
CA LEU A 79 -6.35 14.89 3.63
C LEU A 79 -5.90 15.59 4.93
N ASP A 80 -5.84 16.89 4.87
CA ASP A 80 -5.51 17.75 5.99
C ASP A 80 -6.77 18.49 6.44
N ILE A 81 -7.29 18.07 7.57
CA ILE A 81 -8.32 18.70 8.38
C ILE A 81 -7.63 19.04 9.71
N GLU A 82 -8.21 18.77 10.84
CA GLU A 82 -7.46 18.73 12.09
C GLU A 82 -6.63 17.43 12.20
N PRO A 83 -7.16 16.20 11.94
CA PRO A 83 -6.32 15.06 11.64
C PRO A 83 -5.69 15.21 10.25
N SER A 84 -4.38 14.97 10.15
CA SER A 84 -3.64 14.97 8.90
C SER A 84 -3.29 13.52 8.53
N VAL A 85 -3.92 13.00 7.47
CA VAL A 85 -3.83 11.61 7.04
C VAL A 85 -3.47 11.53 5.55
N GLU A 86 -2.57 10.63 5.18
CA GLU A 86 -2.23 10.30 3.81
C GLU A 86 -2.60 8.84 3.51
N LEU A 87 -3.25 8.64 2.38
CA LEU A 87 -3.57 7.36 1.77
C LEU A 87 -2.57 7.09 0.66
N SER A 88 -1.89 5.96 0.70
CA SER A 88 -1.04 5.45 -0.38
C SER A 88 -1.89 4.58 -1.29
N LEU A 89 -1.75 4.75 -2.59
CA LEU A 89 -2.61 4.11 -3.58
C LEU A 89 -1.79 3.33 -4.61
N ASP A 90 -2.33 2.23 -5.08
CA ASP A 90 -1.83 1.50 -6.24
C ASP A 90 -2.34 2.11 -7.57
N LYS A 91 -2.06 1.42 -8.69
CA LYS A 91 -2.50 1.83 -10.03
C LYS A 91 -4.02 1.79 -10.23
N GLN A 92 -4.72 0.99 -9.45
CA GLN A 92 -6.17 0.84 -9.48
C GLN A 92 -6.87 1.83 -8.51
N LEU A 93 -6.11 2.68 -7.83
CA LEU A 93 -6.58 3.57 -6.76
C LEU A 93 -7.12 2.81 -5.54
N ILE A 94 -6.57 1.63 -5.30
CA ILE A 94 -6.81 0.87 -4.08
C ILE A 94 -5.83 1.33 -3.00
N ILE A 95 -6.32 1.49 -1.78
CA ILE A 95 -5.51 1.92 -0.64
C ILE A 95 -4.56 0.80 -0.24
N THR A 96 -3.26 1.08 -0.29
CA THR A 96 -2.20 0.13 0.07
C THR A 96 -1.63 0.40 1.45
N ASP A 97 -1.66 1.64 1.91
CA ASP A 97 -1.14 2.05 3.20
C ASP A 97 -1.79 3.35 3.69
N LEU A 98 -1.79 3.58 5.00
CA LEU A 98 -2.29 4.80 5.64
C LEU A 98 -1.21 5.38 6.54
N ARG A 99 -1.10 6.72 6.55
CA ARG A 99 -0.12 7.42 7.37
C ARG A 99 -0.71 8.66 8.03
N GLY A 100 -0.60 8.76 9.36
CA GLY A 100 -0.89 9.98 10.11
C GLY A 100 0.34 10.87 10.28
N PHE A 101 0.21 12.17 10.06
CA PHE A 101 1.31 13.13 10.20
C PHE A 101 1.30 13.87 11.54
N ASN A 102 0.12 14.10 12.14
CA ASN A 102 -0.03 14.67 13.48
C ASN A 102 -0.58 13.62 14.45
N GLU A 103 -0.68 13.95 15.71
CA GLU A 103 -1.13 13.01 16.73
C GLU A 103 -2.58 12.54 16.50
N GLN A 104 -3.48 13.46 16.07
CA GLN A 104 -4.85 13.11 15.73
C GLN A 104 -4.89 12.17 14.52
N GLY A 105 -4.11 12.46 13.47
CA GLY A 105 -4.01 11.60 12.28
C GLY A 105 -3.48 10.21 12.60
N LYS A 106 -2.49 10.08 13.48
CA LYS A 106 -1.98 8.76 13.93
C LYS A 106 -3.05 7.96 14.67
N ARG A 107 -3.82 8.60 15.56
CA ARG A 107 -4.94 7.94 16.26
C ARG A 107 -6.02 7.50 15.30
N LEU A 108 -6.38 8.36 14.34
CA LEU A 108 -7.38 8.05 13.33
C LEU A 108 -6.94 6.87 12.45
N VAL A 109 -5.69 6.87 11.97
CA VAL A 109 -5.13 5.77 11.17
C VAL A 109 -5.11 4.45 11.94
N ALA A 110 -4.81 4.48 13.24
CA ALA A 110 -4.85 3.27 14.07
C ALA A 110 -6.25 2.64 14.13
N ALA A 111 -7.30 3.46 14.01
CA ALA A 111 -8.71 3.02 14.00
C ALA A 111 -9.24 2.69 12.58
N LEU A 112 -8.43 2.83 11.53
CA LEU A 112 -8.83 2.72 10.13
C LEU A 112 -8.00 1.71 9.34
N GLN A 113 -7.41 0.72 10.00
CA GLN A 113 -6.58 -0.29 9.33
C GLN A 113 -7.38 -1.13 8.31
N GLU A 114 -8.69 -1.25 8.50
CA GLU A 114 -9.60 -1.92 7.57
C GLU A 114 -9.79 -1.20 6.22
N LEU A 115 -9.24 0.01 6.06
CA LEU A 115 -9.27 0.72 4.78
C LEU A 115 -8.28 0.16 3.75
N GLN A 116 -7.26 -0.58 4.18
CA GLN A 116 -6.35 -1.25 3.26
C GLN A 116 -7.13 -2.23 2.38
N GLY A 117 -6.88 -2.16 1.08
CA GLY A 117 -7.58 -2.94 0.07
C GLY A 117 -8.91 -2.32 -0.43
N LYS A 118 -9.38 -1.20 0.16
CA LYS A 118 -10.57 -0.49 -0.31
C LYS A 118 -10.23 0.53 -1.40
N PRO A 119 -11.19 0.85 -2.29
CA PRO A 119 -11.06 1.96 -3.25
C PRO A 119 -10.91 3.31 -2.55
N LEU A 120 -10.21 4.26 -3.18
CA LEU A 120 -10.00 5.61 -2.64
C LEU A 120 -11.31 6.32 -2.24
N ALA A 121 -12.36 6.22 -3.08
CA ALA A 121 -13.64 6.86 -2.81
C ALA A 121 -14.26 6.38 -1.49
N THR A 122 -14.35 5.05 -1.32
CA THR A 122 -14.84 4.43 -0.08
C THR A 122 -13.95 4.76 1.10
N GLY A 123 -12.64 4.75 0.89
CA GLY A 123 -11.69 5.08 1.96
C GLY A 123 -11.78 6.51 2.44
N LEU A 124 -12.06 7.48 1.55
CA LEU A 124 -12.29 8.88 1.93
C LEU A 124 -13.62 9.04 2.68
N GLU A 125 -14.67 8.32 2.25
CA GLU A 125 -15.96 8.29 2.94
C GLU A 125 -15.81 7.78 4.38
N ASP A 126 -15.24 6.58 4.55
CA ASP A 126 -15.02 5.98 5.87
C ASP A 126 -14.11 6.84 6.77
N LEU A 127 -13.08 7.48 6.17
CA LEU A 127 -12.17 8.36 6.89
C LEU A 127 -12.91 9.60 7.43
N LEU A 128 -13.73 10.23 6.60
CA LEU A 128 -14.51 11.41 6.99
C LEU A 128 -15.61 11.05 8.01
N GLU A 129 -16.29 9.93 7.84
CA GLU A 129 -17.26 9.43 8.81
C GLU A 129 -16.60 9.18 10.17
N LYS A 130 -15.44 8.55 10.18
CA LYS A 130 -14.70 8.27 11.41
C LYS A 130 -14.17 9.54 12.06
N ALA A 131 -13.73 10.52 11.25
CA ALA A 131 -13.30 11.83 11.74
C ALA A 131 -14.45 12.58 12.42
N LEU A 132 -15.66 12.51 11.84
CA LEU A 132 -16.88 13.08 12.43
C LEU A 132 -17.23 12.37 13.74
N ALA A 133 -17.27 11.03 13.74
CA ALA A 133 -17.58 10.24 14.93
C ALA A 133 -16.57 10.46 16.07
N ALA A 134 -15.31 10.74 15.74
CA ALA A 134 -14.26 11.06 16.72
C ALA A 134 -14.28 12.53 17.19
N GLY A 135 -15.20 13.37 16.67
CA GLY A 135 -15.34 14.77 17.04
C GLY A 135 -14.28 15.71 16.43
N TYR A 136 -13.51 15.25 15.44
CA TYR A 136 -12.58 16.11 14.68
C TYR A 136 -13.30 17.00 13.66
N LEU A 137 -14.49 16.60 13.27
CA LEU A 137 -15.41 17.40 12.46
C LEU A 137 -16.68 17.60 13.24
N ARG A 138 -17.33 18.74 13.08
CA ARG A 138 -18.61 19.05 13.74
C ARG A 138 -19.67 19.41 12.72
N GLU A 139 -20.86 18.84 12.89
CA GLU A 139 -21.97 19.16 12.02
C GLU A 139 -22.31 20.65 12.09
N GLY A 140 -22.45 21.29 10.93
CA GLY A 140 -22.84 22.69 10.81
C GLY A 140 -21.76 23.74 11.05
N GLU A 141 -20.58 23.36 11.54
CA GLU A 141 -19.42 24.27 11.61
C GLU A 141 -18.74 24.40 10.25
N ASP A 142 -18.23 25.60 9.95
CA ASP A 142 -17.42 25.82 8.75
C ASP A 142 -16.04 25.19 8.98
N THR A 143 -15.62 24.29 8.11
CA THR A 143 -14.34 23.57 8.21
C THR A 143 -13.49 23.81 6.97
N THR A 144 -12.20 24.07 7.16
CA THR A 144 -11.25 24.16 6.05
C THR A 144 -10.58 22.82 5.84
N VAL A 145 -10.65 22.31 4.62
CA VAL A 145 -10.08 21.01 4.22
C VAL A 145 -9.08 21.23 3.10
N MET A 146 -7.86 20.76 3.30
CA MET A 146 -6.90 20.69 2.22
C MET A 146 -6.75 19.24 1.77
N VAL A 147 -7.02 18.97 0.49
CA VAL A 147 -6.77 17.67 -0.13
C VAL A 147 -5.65 17.78 -1.15
N THR A 148 -4.64 16.92 -1.02
CA THR A 148 -3.46 16.98 -1.88
C THR A 148 -3.20 15.65 -2.55
N GLY A 149 -3.24 15.65 -3.89
CA GLY A 149 -2.83 14.51 -4.69
C GLY A 149 -1.34 14.59 -5.05
N ALA A 150 -0.59 13.49 -4.89
CA ALA A 150 0.77 13.38 -5.37
C ALA A 150 0.92 12.09 -6.18
N SER A 151 1.25 12.18 -7.47
CA SER A 151 1.38 11.01 -8.34
C SER A 151 2.72 10.98 -9.06
N LYS A 152 3.20 9.77 -9.36
CA LYS A 152 4.45 9.53 -10.08
C LYS A 152 4.31 9.90 -11.56
N TYR A 153 3.11 9.73 -12.10
CA TYR A 153 2.73 10.05 -13.47
C TYR A 153 1.46 10.90 -13.45
N LYS A 154 1.23 11.67 -14.51
CA LYS A 154 -0.05 12.38 -14.66
C LYS A 154 -1.16 11.35 -14.73
N ASP A 155 -1.95 11.27 -13.69
CA ASP A 155 -3.15 10.43 -13.61
C ASP A 155 -4.36 11.35 -13.58
N GLU A 156 -5.16 11.33 -14.64
CA GLU A 156 -6.35 12.18 -14.75
C GLU A 156 -7.41 11.87 -13.69
N ARG A 157 -7.36 10.69 -13.09
CA ARG A 157 -8.25 10.28 -12.00
C ARG A 157 -7.89 10.93 -10.66
N ILE A 158 -6.62 11.37 -10.52
CA ILE A 158 -6.11 12.10 -9.35
C ILE A 158 -5.74 13.51 -9.79
N ASN A 159 -6.74 14.27 -10.19
CA ASN A 159 -6.61 15.71 -10.42
C ASN A 159 -7.29 16.49 -9.27
N ALA A 160 -6.95 17.77 -9.15
CA ALA A 160 -7.45 18.60 -8.07
C ALA A 160 -8.98 18.70 -8.06
N GLU A 161 -9.62 18.77 -9.23
CA GLU A 161 -11.07 18.86 -9.34
C GLU A 161 -11.77 17.57 -8.90
N ALA A 162 -11.28 16.41 -9.33
CA ALA A 162 -11.84 15.11 -8.93
C ALA A 162 -11.72 14.90 -7.42
N LEU A 163 -10.55 15.22 -6.84
CA LEU A 163 -10.35 15.12 -5.40
C LEU A 163 -11.24 16.08 -4.61
N ALA A 164 -11.34 17.35 -5.05
CA ALA A 164 -12.19 18.33 -4.41
C ALA A 164 -13.66 17.91 -4.44
N ARG A 165 -14.16 17.41 -5.58
CA ARG A 165 -15.54 16.92 -5.72
C ARG A 165 -15.79 15.71 -4.81
N MET A 166 -14.89 14.74 -4.80
CA MET A 166 -15.00 13.53 -3.98
C MET A 166 -15.12 13.87 -2.49
N VAL A 167 -14.30 14.80 -2.01
CA VAL A 167 -14.37 15.28 -0.62
C VAL A 167 -15.66 16.08 -0.38
N ALA A 168 -16.06 16.97 -1.31
CA ALA A 168 -17.26 17.80 -1.18
C ALA A 168 -18.54 16.98 -1.11
N GLU A 169 -18.65 15.91 -1.91
CA GLU A 169 -19.79 14.99 -1.89
C GLU A 169 -19.94 14.33 -0.52
N ASN A 170 -18.84 13.86 0.05
CA ASN A 170 -18.84 13.24 1.37
C ASN A 170 -19.23 14.23 2.47
N PHE A 171 -18.71 15.46 2.46
CA PHE A 171 -19.11 16.50 3.40
C PHE A 171 -20.60 16.85 3.28
N ARG A 172 -21.13 16.88 2.07
CA ARG A 172 -22.58 17.14 1.83
C ARG A 172 -23.45 16.04 2.42
N VAL A 173 -23.07 14.78 2.22
CA VAL A 173 -23.79 13.62 2.80
C VAL A 173 -23.83 13.72 4.31
N GLN A 174 -22.74 14.14 4.94
CA GLN A 174 -22.59 14.31 6.38
C GLN A 174 -23.10 15.67 6.91
N ARG A 175 -23.80 16.46 6.06
CA ARG A 175 -24.33 17.80 6.41
C ARG A 175 -23.28 18.79 6.92
N GLY A 176 -22.02 18.59 6.59
CA GLY A 176 -20.94 19.49 6.92
C GLY A 176 -20.87 20.69 5.96
N LYS A 177 -20.30 21.79 6.46
CA LYS A 177 -19.92 22.94 5.63
C LYS A 177 -18.41 22.95 5.53
N ALA A 178 -17.88 22.92 4.31
CA ALA A 178 -16.44 22.92 4.12
C ALA A 178 -16.00 23.86 3.01
N GLU A 179 -14.86 24.50 3.23
CA GLU A 179 -14.05 25.10 2.19
C GLU A 179 -12.94 24.11 1.84
N ILE A 180 -12.96 23.57 0.61
CA ILE A 180 -12.07 22.52 0.18
C ILE A 180 -11.05 23.10 -0.78
N VAL A 181 -9.79 23.04 -0.39
CA VAL A 181 -8.65 23.44 -1.22
C VAL A 181 -7.96 22.17 -1.72
N ALA A 182 -8.06 21.92 -3.03
CA ALA A 182 -7.42 20.77 -3.66
C ALA A 182 -6.20 21.18 -4.47
N VAL A 183 -5.11 20.43 -4.30
CA VAL A 183 -3.84 20.66 -5.03
C VAL A 183 -3.27 19.34 -5.50
N CYS A 184 -2.74 19.31 -6.74
CA CYS A 184 -1.99 18.16 -7.23
C CYS A 184 -0.53 18.51 -7.48
N THR A 185 0.35 17.58 -7.18
CA THR A 185 1.80 17.73 -7.30
C THR A 185 2.46 16.41 -7.69
N ASP A 186 3.79 16.40 -7.77
CA ASP A 186 4.58 15.20 -8.03
C ASP A 186 5.06 14.52 -6.74
N THR A 187 5.45 13.25 -6.87
CA THR A 187 5.96 12.47 -5.73
C THR A 187 7.31 12.98 -5.19
N GLY A 188 8.04 13.80 -5.94
CA GLY A 188 9.29 14.43 -5.47
C GLY A 188 9.00 15.47 -4.38
N ILE A 189 7.92 16.25 -4.54
CA ILE A 189 7.43 17.18 -3.51
C ILE A 189 6.98 16.40 -2.27
N ARG A 190 6.19 15.34 -2.46
CA ARG A 190 5.79 14.45 -1.35
C ARG A 190 6.99 13.88 -0.60
N LYS A 191 8.05 13.43 -1.29
CA LYS A 191 9.27 12.94 -0.63
C LYS A 191 9.93 14.00 0.26
N LYS A 192 9.93 15.27 -0.18
CA LYS A 192 10.44 16.40 0.62
C LYS A 192 9.54 16.68 1.83
N ALA A 193 8.21 16.62 1.66
CA ALA A 193 7.24 16.78 2.72
C ALA A 193 7.45 15.73 3.83
N VAL A 194 7.54 14.46 3.46
CA VAL A 194 7.79 13.34 4.39
C VAL A 194 9.10 13.52 5.16
N LYS A 195 10.18 13.98 4.50
CA LYS A 195 11.46 14.31 5.17
C LYS A 195 11.32 15.45 6.18
N ALA A 196 10.43 16.40 5.92
CA ALA A 196 10.11 17.50 6.83
C ALA A 196 9.10 17.10 7.94
N ASN A 197 8.65 15.83 7.93
CA ASN A 197 7.58 15.30 8.79
C ASN A 197 6.28 16.11 8.69
N LEU A 198 5.90 16.46 7.46
CA LEU A 198 4.67 17.17 7.10
C LEU A 198 3.90 16.37 6.05
N SER A 199 2.57 16.56 6.01
CA SER A 199 1.77 16.14 4.86
C SER A 199 2.20 16.92 3.61
N THR A 200 1.86 16.40 2.45
CA THR A 200 2.19 17.08 1.19
C THR A 200 1.57 18.47 1.10
N GLY A 201 0.32 18.61 1.54
CA GLY A 201 -0.39 19.91 1.56
C GLY A 201 0.26 20.91 2.50
N ARG A 202 0.53 20.52 3.74
CA ARG A 202 1.19 21.38 4.73
C ARG A 202 2.62 21.76 4.32
N TYR A 203 3.31 20.91 3.59
CA TYR A 203 4.62 21.25 3.02
C TYR A 203 4.50 22.29 1.91
N LEU A 204 3.52 22.17 1.02
CA LEU A 204 3.25 23.20 0.00
C LEU A 204 2.88 24.53 0.64
N LEU A 205 2.06 24.53 1.69
CA LEU A 205 1.76 25.69 2.50
C LEU A 205 3.03 26.33 3.07
N GLN A 206 3.93 25.55 3.66
CA GLN A 206 5.22 26.03 4.16
C GLN A 206 6.06 26.71 3.08
N GLN A 207 6.10 26.13 1.88
CA GLN A 207 6.85 26.72 0.77
C GLN A 207 6.26 28.05 0.33
N GLU A 208 4.93 28.15 0.24
CA GLU A 208 4.26 29.38 -0.15
C GLU A 208 4.46 30.50 0.90
N LEU A 209 4.38 30.16 2.18
CA LEU A 209 4.69 31.11 3.25
C LEU A 209 6.13 31.65 3.14
N ARG A 210 7.11 30.77 2.90
CA ARG A 210 8.50 31.17 2.69
C ARG A 210 8.67 32.09 1.48
N ARG A 211 7.94 31.84 0.39
CA ARG A 211 7.94 32.73 -0.79
C ARG A 211 7.42 34.12 -0.47
N ARG A 212 6.52 34.25 0.51
CA ARG A 212 5.98 35.53 1.01
C ARG A 212 6.84 36.15 2.12
N GLY A 213 8.01 35.54 2.43
CA GLY A 213 8.88 36.01 3.49
C GLY A 213 8.46 35.60 4.91
N LEU A 214 7.45 34.75 5.03
CA LEU A 214 6.98 34.25 6.32
C LEU A 214 7.64 32.89 6.63
N THR A 215 8.21 32.77 7.82
CA THR A 215 8.82 31.52 8.28
C THR A 215 8.04 30.96 9.45
N VAL A 216 7.43 29.79 9.27
CA VAL A 216 6.69 29.07 10.29
C VAL A 216 7.41 27.73 10.57
N ALA A 217 7.55 27.38 11.84
CA ALA A 217 8.19 26.12 12.23
C ALA A 217 7.35 24.92 11.78
N SER A 218 8.00 23.86 11.30
CA SER A 218 7.30 22.66 10.84
C SER A 218 6.44 21.99 11.92
N GLY A 219 6.81 22.12 13.20
CA GLY A 219 6.01 21.62 14.33
C GLY A 219 4.65 22.32 14.43
N ILE A 220 4.62 23.65 14.30
CA ILE A 220 3.38 24.44 14.29
C ILE A 220 2.53 24.03 13.09
N LEU A 221 3.10 24.05 11.89
CA LEU A 221 2.40 23.63 10.67
C LEU A 221 1.85 22.21 10.73
N ARG A 222 2.46 21.32 11.51
CA ARG A 222 2.02 19.93 11.62
C ARG A 222 0.82 19.75 12.55
N GLU A 223 0.80 20.44 13.68
CA GLU A 223 -0.17 20.21 14.75
C GLU A 223 -1.33 21.21 14.75
N GLU A 224 -1.14 22.41 14.19
CA GLU A 224 -2.13 23.46 14.22
C GLU A 224 -3.28 23.21 13.24
N PRO A 225 -4.57 23.39 13.68
CA PRO A 225 -5.72 23.36 12.79
C PRO A 225 -5.60 24.42 11.68
N LEU A 226 -6.03 24.06 10.45
CA LEU A 226 -5.90 24.95 9.30
C LEU A 226 -6.66 26.26 9.46
N GLU A 227 -7.86 26.22 10.06
CA GLU A 227 -8.68 27.40 10.33
C GLU A 227 -7.97 28.40 11.27
N ARG A 228 -7.38 27.88 12.35
CA ARG A 228 -6.61 28.70 13.28
C ARG A 228 -5.39 29.30 12.61
N PHE A 229 -4.71 28.48 11.81
CA PHE A 229 -3.55 28.91 11.05
C PHE A 229 -3.87 30.07 10.09
N GLU A 230 -5.01 30.01 9.37
CA GLU A 230 -5.49 31.10 8.51
C GLU A 230 -5.76 32.38 9.31
N GLN A 231 -6.39 32.27 10.48
CA GLN A 231 -6.73 33.40 11.33
C GLN A 231 -5.49 34.07 11.93
N GLU A 232 -4.56 33.28 12.49
CA GLU A 232 -3.37 33.80 13.16
C GLU A 232 -2.36 34.41 12.19
N HIS A 233 -2.16 33.76 11.03
CA HIS A 233 -1.19 34.24 10.05
C HIS A 233 -1.77 35.14 8.96
N LYS A 234 -3.09 35.39 8.98
CA LYS A 234 -3.82 36.17 7.99
C LYS A 234 -3.55 35.74 6.54
N VAL A 235 -3.44 34.42 6.34
CA VAL A 235 -3.16 33.78 5.05
C VAL A 235 -4.33 32.88 4.72
N ALA A 236 -5.16 33.28 3.77
CA ALA A 236 -6.21 32.38 3.27
C ALA A 236 -5.57 31.23 2.49
N LEU A 237 -5.93 29.97 2.82
CA LEU A 237 -5.50 28.82 2.07
C LEU A 237 -5.95 28.89 0.60
N SER A 238 -7.09 29.54 0.34
CA SER A 238 -7.56 29.88 -1.00
C SER A 238 -6.57 30.72 -1.80
N ALA A 239 -5.74 31.55 -1.13
CA ALA A 239 -4.69 32.33 -1.79
C ALA A 239 -3.48 31.45 -2.23
N LEU A 240 -3.39 30.22 -1.75
CA LEU A 240 -2.44 29.21 -2.26
C LEU A 240 -2.90 28.60 -3.58
N VAL A 241 -4.19 28.73 -3.89
CA VAL A 241 -4.89 28.21 -5.06
C VAL A 241 -4.57 28.98 -6.35
N GLY A 242 -3.89 30.14 -6.24
CA GLY A 242 -3.51 30.94 -7.42
C GLY A 242 -2.44 30.31 -8.33
N ASN A 243 -1.90 29.15 -7.99
CA ASN A 243 -0.95 28.42 -8.81
C ASN A 243 -1.67 27.39 -9.71
N LYS A 244 -1.19 27.24 -10.95
CA LYS A 244 -1.71 26.29 -11.93
C LYS A 244 -1.88 24.89 -11.32
N GLY A 245 -3.11 24.38 -11.28
CA GLY A 245 -3.43 23.03 -10.84
C GLY A 245 -4.08 22.90 -9.46
N SER A 246 -4.55 23.99 -8.87
CA SER A 246 -5.33 23.99 -7.63
C SER A 246 -6.80 24.38 -7.88
N VAL A 247 -7.69 23.81 -7.08
CA VAL A 247 -9.15 24.04 -7.15
C VAL A 247 -9.68 24.37 -5.78
N LEU A 248 -10.55 25.36 -5.70
CA LEU A 248 -11.29 25.72 -4.51
C LEU A 248 -12.77 25.39 -4.71
N ILE A 249 -13.34 24.60 -3.82
CA ILE A 249 -14.78 24.32 -3.77
C ILE A 249 -15.31 24.66 -2.37
N ARG A 250 -16.42 25.41 -2.35
CA ARG A 250 -17.20 25.59 -1.12
C ARG A 250 -18.44 24.74 -1.22
N THR A 251 -18.71 23.93 -0.19
CA THR A 251 -19.88 23.05 -0.19
C THR A 251 -21.20 23.80 -0.26
N LYS A 252 -21.23 25.10 0.12
CA LYS A 252 -22.39 25.98 -0.02
C LYS A 252 -22.76 26.28 -1.48
N ASP A 253 -21.74 26.31 -2.37
CA ASP A 253 -21.90 26.63 -3.79
C ASP A 253 -22.15 25.39 -4.65
N PHE A 254 -22.15 24.23 -4.04
CA PHE A 254 -22.34 22.94 -4.71
C PHE A 254 -23.84 22.70 -4.96
N SER A 255 -24.38 23.39 -5.96
CA SER A 255 -25.73 23.16 -6.45
C SER A 255 -25.86 21.76 -7.03
N LEU A 256 -26.97 21.09 -6.71
CA LEU A 256 -27.32 19.73 -7.11
C LEU A 256 -27.58 19.61 -8.63
N GLU A 257 -26.62 19.75 -9.49
CA GLU A 257 -26.68 19.06 -10.75
C GLU A 257 -26.24 17.61 -10.49
N ARG A 258 -27.22 16.70 -10.56
CA ARG A 258 -26.96 15.25 -10.58
C ARG A 258 -26.18 14.91 -11.83
N GLN A 259 -24.87 15.09 -11.79
CA GLN A 259 -23.97 14.38 -12.69
C GLN A 259 -23.63 13.09 -11.97
N SER A 260 -24.02 11.96 -12.57
CA SER A 260 -23.60 10.64 -12.14
C SER A 260 -22.09 10.64 -11.90
N PRO A 261 -21.61 9.94 -10.85
CA PRO A 261 -20.15 9.84 -10.62
C PRO A 261 -19.50 9.43 -11.94
N PRO A 262 -18.35 10.02 -12.31
CA PRO A 262 -17.67 9.65 -13.54
C PRO A 262 -17.49 8.13 -13.55
N ALA A 263 -17.82 7.49 -14.68
CA ALA A 263 -17.87 6.03 -14.85
C ALA A 263 -16.56 5.29 -14.48
N PHE A 264 -15.50 6.02 -14.20
CA PHE A 264 -14.20 5.52 -13.74
C PHE A 264 -14.18 4.94 -12.30
N PHE A 265 -15.21 5.22 -11.49
CA PHE A 265 -15.29 4.77 -10.09
C PHE A 265 -16.29 3.64 -9.86
N ALA A 266 -16.95 3.16 -10.90
CA ALA A 266 -17.71 1.93 -10.81
C ALA A 266 -16.75 0.77 -10.52
N ALA A 267 -16.96 0.07 -9.40
CA ALA A 267 -16.23 -1.15 -9.12
C ALA A 267 -16.33 -2.10 -10.33
N PRO A 268 -15.26 -2.83 -10.69
CA PRO A 268 -15.36 -3.80 -11.78
C PRO A 268 -16.46 -4.81 -11.43
N VAL A 269 -17.46 -4.88 -12.28
CA VAL A 269 -18.53 -5.88 -12.19
C VAL A 269 -17.84 -7.25 -12.30
N PRO A 270 -17.99 -8.16 -11.32
CA PRO A 270 -17.43 -9.50 -11.46
C PRO A 270 -18.03 -10.15 -12.71
N ALA A 271 -17.16 -10.76 -13.54
CA ALA A 271 -17.56 -11.48 -14.73
C ALA A 271 -18.58 -12.57 -14.35
N PRO A 272 -19.62 -12.81 -15.15
CA PRO A 272 -20.56 -13.88 -14.90
C PRO A 272 -19.80 -15.22 -14.89
N GLU A 273 -20.00 -16.01 -13.80
CA GLU A 273 -19.54 -17.39 -13.75
C GLU A 273 -20.34 -18.18 -14.81
N ASP A 274 -19.64 -18.59 -15.85
CA ASP A 274 -20.18 -19.57 -16.81
C ASP A 274 -20.43 -20.89 -16.09
N LYS A 275 -21.70 -21.28 -16.07
CA LYS A 275 -22.17 -22.59 -15.63
C LYS A 275 -22.10 -23.58 -16.79
#